data_e4b846d981b3d8eef41227f4ebdd2ce1
#
_entry.id   e4b846d981b3d8eef41227f4ebdd2ce1
#
_cell.length_a   1.000
_cell.length_b   1.000
_cell.length_c   1.000
_cell.angle_alpha   90.00
_cell.angle_beta   90.00
_cell.angle_gamma   90.00
#
_symmetry.space_group_name_H-M   'P 1'
#
loop_
_entity.id
_entity.type
_entity.pdbx_description
1 polymer ?
#
loop_
_entity_poly.entity_id
_entity_poly.type
_entity_poly.pdbx_seq_one_letter_code
_entity_poly.pdbx_strand_id
1 'polypeptide(L)'
;MRSSWIEVDLSAIEDNVRTIRSFLKPGVKLLATVKGNAYGHGAAEVPRFLESLGVDAFGVAFAEEGVTLRESGVTKPILLYGRTFSDSYGLLFDYDLTPNIFDVENASEISEEAVKRGKTLKVHVSIDTGLARLGIDLKDGTKEIIEQIMDMPGLEVEGIFSMFANSRVRSGFEDIDTQMCIKQFEKMVDLRNQLEKDGRKISCWHIADSAAAMLFPQTQMDMVRIGSSLFGAWITDVMPKDVSFRPAMSVHSRLACVRPSPIRGSFTSLMSIMT
;
A
#
# COMPACT_ATOMS: atom_id res chain seq x y z
N MET A 1 -34.71 -2.82 -8.86
CA MET A 1 -33.47 -3.60 -8.64
C MET A 1 -32.64 -3.49 -9.93
N ARG A 2 -31.34 -3.19 -9.86
CA ARG A 2 -30.49 -3.11 -11.05
C ARG A 2 -30.31 -4.49 -11.68
N SER A 3 -30.11 -4.55 -12.99
CA SER A 3 -29.87 -5.81 -13.72
C SER A 3 -28.48 -6.39 -13.49
N SER A 4 -27.54 -5.57 -13.00
CA SER A 4 -26.18 -5.98 -12.61
C SER A 4 -25.79 -5.33 -11.30
N TRP A 5 -25.07 -6.07 -10.44
CA TRP A 5 -24.58 -5.59 -9.15
C TRP A 5 -23.30 -6.32 -8.73
N ILE A 6 -22.60 -5.73 -7.77
CA ILE A 6 -21.44 -6.31 -7.11
C ILE A 6 -21.85 -6.63 -5.67
N GLU A 7 -21.45 -7.80 -5.19
CA GLU A 7 -21.53 -8.18 -3.77
C GLU A 7 -20.12 -8.26 -3.19
N VAL A 8 -19.96 -7.72 -1.99
CA VAL A 8 -18.68 -7.77 -1.24
C VAL A 8 -18.92 -8.55 0.05
N ASP A 9 -18.18 -9.65 0.19
CA ASP A 9 -18.23 -10.53 1.37
C ASP A 9 -17.22 -10.04 2.41
N LEU A 10 -17.71 -9.33 3.43
CA LEU A 10 -16.88 -8.84 4.53
C LEU A 10 -16.29 -9.98 5.36
N SER A 11 -16.96 -11.14 5.45
CA SER A 11 -16.42 -12.31 6.17
C SER A 11 -15.20 -12.89 5.45
N ALA A 12 -15.18 -12.83 4.12
CA ALA A 12 -13.99 -13.20 3.34
C ALA A 12 -12.82 -12.25 3.61
N ILE A 13 -13.08 -10.93 3.73
CA ILE A 13 -12.04 -9.95 4.09
C ILE A 13 -11.50 -10.25 5.49
N GLU A 14 -12.37 -10.56 6.47
CA GLU A 14 -11.95 -10.92 7.84
C GLU A 14 -11.05 -12.16 7.85
N ASP A 15 -11.44 -13.23 7.13
CA ASP A 15 -10.65 -14.44 7.03
C ASP A 15 -9.28 -14.17 6.39
N ASN A 16 -9.25 -13.34 5.34
CA ASN A 16 -8.02 -12.94 4.68
C ASN A 16 -7.10 -12.13 5.62
N VAL A 17 -7.65 -11.18 6.39
CA VAL A 17 -6.89 -10.44 7.41
C VAL A 17 -6.31 -11.38 8.46
N ARG A 18 -7.11 -12.35 8.94
CA ARG A 18 -6.64 -13.35 9.91
C ARG A 18 -5.49 -14.20 9.34
N THR A 19 -5.63 -14.64 8.10
CA THR A 19 -4.58 -15.38 7.37
C THR A 19 -3.31 -14.54 7.26
N ILE A 20 -3.40 -13.28 6.82
CA ILE A 20 -2.25 -12.37 6.70
C ILE A 20 -1.56 -12.19 8.05
N ARG A 21 -2.32 -11.93 9.11
CA ARG A 21 -1.76 -11.73 10.47
C ARG A 21 -0.99 -12.94 10.98
N SER A 22 -1.35 -14.17 10.57
CA SER A 22 -0.60 -15.38 10.97
C SER A 22 0.83 -15.42 10.43
N PHE A 23 1.15 -14.64 9.40
CA PHE A 23 2.51 -14.51 8.85
C PHE A 23 3.31 -13.36 9.47
N LEU A 24 2.66 -12.46 10.20
CA LEU A 24 3.34 -11.28 10.74
C LEU A 24 4.02 -11.60 12.07
N LYS A 25 5.22 -11.06 12.23
CA LYS A 25 5.93 -11.11 13.52
C LYS A 25 5.19 -10.28 14.56
N PRO A 26 5.31 -10.64 15.86
CA PRO A 26 4.77 -9.82 16.93
C PRO A 26 5.24 -8.35 16.83
N GLY A 27 4.31 -7.41 16.97
CA GLY A 27 4.61 -5.98 16.94
C GLY A 27 4.67 -5.34 15.55
N VAL A 28 4.67 -6.12 14.47
CA VAL A 28 4.63 -5.58 13.10
C VAL A 28 3.25 -4.99 12.82
N LYS A 29 3.21 -3.72 12.43
CA LYS A 29 1.98 -3.01 12.07
C LYS A 29 1.48 -3.45 10.69
N LEU A 30 0.15 -3.51 10.53
CA LEU A 30 -0.51 -3.79 9.27
C LEU A 30 -1.12 -2.51 8.69
N LEU A 31 -0.57 -2.02 7.59
CA LEU A 31 -1.18 -0.96 6.79
C LEU A 31 -2.00 -1.62 5.67
N ALA A 32 -3.31 -1.32 5.65
CA ALA A 32 -4.21 -1.77 4.59
C ALA A 32 -4.17 -0.79 3.41
N THR A 33 -3.73 -1.26 2.25
CA THR A 33 -3.78 -0.48 1.01
C THR A 33 -5.17 -0.59 0.40
N VAL A 34 -5.89 0.54 0.36
CA VAL A 34 -7.31 0.62 -0.04
C VAL A 34 -7.56 1.63 -1.17
N LYS A 35 -6.53 1.94 -1.94
CA LYS A 35 -6.61 2.82 -3.11
C LYS A 35 -7.56 2.27 -4.17
N GLY A 36 -8.00 3.12 -5.12
CA GLY A 36 -8.87 2.71 -6.22
C GLY A 36 -10.21 2.20 -5.71
N ASN A 37 -10.87 2.96 -4.82
CA ASN A 37 -12.13 2.55 -4.20
C ASN A 37 -12.02 1.19 -3.46
N ALA A 38 -10.95 1.01 -2.67
CA ALA A 38 -10.60 -0.26 -2.03
C ALA A 38 -10.50 -1.41 -3.05
N TYR A 39 -9.75 -1.18 -4.14
CA TYR A 39 -9.67 -2.10 -5.29
C TYR A 39 -11.06 -2.47 -5.86
N GLY A 40 -11.99 -1.51 -5.86
CA GLY A 40 -13.35 -1.68 -6.34
C GLY A 40 -14.35 -2.22 -5.31
N HIS A 41 -13.92 -2.54 -4.10
CA HIS A 41 -14.75 -3.14 -3.04
C HIS A 41 -15.55 -2.14 -2.20
N GLY A 42 -15.32 -0.82 -2.37
CA GLY A 42 -16.03 0.24 -1.64
C GLY A 42 -15.16 0.96 -0.63
N ALA A 43 -14.86 2.24 -0.92
CA ALA A 43 -13.95 3.06 -0.11
C ALA A 43 -14.57 3.57 1.20
N ALA A 44 -15.89 3.52 1.35
CA ALA A 44 -16.56 3.98 2.57
C ALA A 44 -16.71 2.87 3.60
N GLU A 45 -17.19 1.71 3.21
CA GLU A 45 -17.54 0.61 4.12
C GLU A 45 -16.36 -0.26 4.47
N VAL A 46 -15.58 -0.66 3.47
CA VAL A 46 -14.48 -1.63 3.64
C VAL A 46 -13.38 -1.10 4.55
N PRO A 47 -12.88 0.14 4.44
CA PRO A 47 -11.85 0.63 5.37
C PRO A 47 -12.34 0.70 6.82
N ARG A 48 -13.59 1.12 7.06
CA ARG A 48 -14.18 1.11 8.41
C ARG A 48 -14.23 -0.30 8.99
N PHE A 49 -14.62 -1.28 8.17
CA PHE A 49 -14.61 -2.67 8.59
C PHE A 49 -13.20 -3.18 8.89
N LEU A 50 -12.22 -2.87 8.03
CA LEU A 50 -10.81 -3.20 8.28
C LEU A 50 -10.28 -2.56 9.57
N GLU A 51 -10.67 -1.31 9.86
CA GLU A 51 -10.31 -0.65 11.12
C GLU A 51 -10.86 -1.40 12.33
N SER A 52 -12.10 -1.91 12.26
CA SER A 52 -12.69 -2.72 13.34
C SER A 52 -11.96 -4.06 13.54
N LEU A 53 -11.28 -4.57 12.52
CA LEU A 53 -10.42 -5.76 12.60
C LEU A 53 -9.01 -5.45 13.14
N GLY A 54 -8.77 -4.21 13.58
CA GLY A 54 -7.53 -3.79 14.20
C GLY A 54 -6.39 -3.49 13.23
N VAL A 55 -6.67 -3.09 11.98
CA VAL A 55 -5.67 -2.57 11.06
C VAL A 55 -5.06 -1.29 11.63
N ASP A 56 -3.74 -1.11 11.49
CA ASP A 56 -3.00 -0.04 12.16
C ASP A 56 -2.97 1.26 11.38
N ALA A 57 -3.02 1.18 10.05
CA ALA A 57 -3.00 2.33 9.15
C ALA A 57 -3.64 1.99 7.79
N PHE A 58 -3.91 3.01 6.99
CA PHE A 58 -4.39 2.88 5.63
C PHE A 58 -3.41 3.49 4.62
N GLY A 59 -3.44 2.99 3.39
CA GLY A 59 -2.66 3.55 2.29
C GLY A 59 -3.55 3.77 1.06
N VAL A 60 -3.50 4.97 0.52
CA VAL A 60 -4.27 5.39 -0.66
C VAL A 60 -3.34 6.03 -1.70
N ALA A 61 -3.82 6.23 -2.92
CA ALA A 61 -3.01 6.82 -3.97
C ALA A 61 -2.93 8.34 -3.86
N PHE A 62 -4.07 9.02 -3.60
CA PHE A 62 -4.22 10.47 -3.66
C PHE A 62 -4.94 11.02 -2.44
N ALA A 63 -4.85 12.34 -2.22
CA ALA A 63 -5.45 13.02 -1.08
C ALA A 63 -6.98 12.88 -1.06
N GLU A 64 -7.65 12.94 -2.20
CA GLU A 64 -9.09 12.82 -2.32
C GLU A 64 -9.63 11.46 -1.88
N GLU A 65 -8.86 10.39 -2.09
CA GLU A 65 -9.18 9.07 -1.54
C GLU A 65 -9.06 9.09 -0.01
N GLY A 66 -8.03 9.76 0.52
CA GLY A 66 -7.84 9.97 1.96
C GLY A 66 -9.01 10.74 2.59
N VAL A 67 -9.48 11.80 1.93
CA VAL A 67 -10.68 12.55 2.33
C VAL A 67 -11.89 11.62 2.41
N THR A 68 -12.12 10.82 1.37
CA THR A 68 -13.23 9.85 1.34
C THR A 68 -13.18 8.89 2.53
N LEU A 69 -11.98 8.41 2.90
CA LEU A 69 -11.82 7.55 4.08
C LEU A 69 -12.17 8.30 5.37
N ARG A 70 -11.68 9.53 5.54
CA ARG A 70 -11.99 10.35 6.73
C ARG A 70 -13.47 10.65 6.84
N GLU A 71 -14.11 11.06 5.76
CA GLU A 71 -15.56 11.33 5.72
C GLU A 71 -16.40 10.08 6.01
N SER A 72 -15.89 8.89 5.67
CA SER A 72 -16.52 7.64 6.05
C SER A 72 -16.37 7.28 7.54
N GLY A 73 -15.50 7.99 8.28
CA GLY A 73 -15.29 7.79 9.73
C GLY A 73 -14.03 7.01 10.10
N VAL A 74 -13.10 6.77 9.17
CA VAL A 74 -11.79 6.17 9.47
C VAL A 74 -10.97 7.13 10.33
N THR A 75 -10.40 6.63 11.43
CA THR A 75 -9.61 7.42 12.40
C THR A 75 -8.12 7.10 12.36
N LYS A 76 -7.72 5.93 11.88
CA LYS A 76 -6.31 5.50 11.78
C LYS A 76 -5.50 6.37 10.80
N PRO A 77 -4.16 6.41 10.93
CA PRO A 77 -3.29 7.11 9.99
C PRO A 77 -3.56 6.71 8.53
N ILE A 78 -3.50 7.70 7.62
CA ILE A 78 -3.69 7.48 6.18
C ILE A 78 -2.45 8.00 5.44
N LEU A 79 -1.68 7.07 4.86
CA LEU A 79 -0.51 7.35 4.04
C LEU A 79 -0.91 7.53 2.57
N LEU A 80 -0.48 8.63 1.96
CA LEU A 80 -0.61 8.88 0.53
C LEU A 80 0.61 8.33 -0.20
N TYR A 81 0.42 7.52 -1.24
CA TYR A 81 1.55 6.98 -2.02
C TYR A 81 2.01 7.88 -3.16
N GLY A 82 1.08 8.63 -3.74
CA GLY A 82 1.34 9.54 -4.85
C GLY A 82 1.82 10.92 -4.39
N ARG A 83 2.21 11.74 -5.36
CA ARG A 83 2.50 13.17 -5.12
C ARG A 83 1.23 13.89 -4.72
N THR A 84 1.30 14.71 -3.69
CA THR A 84 0.30 15.74 -3.44
C THR A 84 0.78 17.02 -4.09
N PHE A 85 -0.09 17.68 -4.86
CA PHE A 85 0.20 18.95 -5.53
C PHE A 85 -0.28 20.12 -4.69
N SER A 86 0.22 21.33 -4.99
CA SER A 86 0.00 22.54 -4.17
C SER A 86 -1.46 22.92 -4.00
N ASP A 87 -2.32 22.61 -4.96
CA ASP A 87 -3.78 22.83 -4.89
C ASP A 87 -4.49 21.93 -3.87
N SER A 88 -3.85 20.82 -3.51
CA SER A 88 -4.37 19.82 -2.57
C SER A 88 -3.64 19.83 -1.21
N TYR A 89 -2.64 20.70 -0.99
CA TYR A 89 -1.92 20.74 0.30
C TYR A 89 -2.84 21.03 1.48
N GLY A 90 -3.89 21.84 1.30
CA GLY A 90 -4.91 22.08 2.32
C GLY A 90 -5.48 20.81 2.91
N LEU A 91 -5.78 19.82 2.06
CA LEU A 91 -6.37 18.55 2.48
C LEU A 91 -5.50 17.76 3.44
N LEU A 92 -4.16 17.89 3.34
CA LEU A 92 -3.22 17.20 4.24
C LEU A 92 -3.46 17.61 5.70
N PHE A 93 -3.70 18.90 5.93
CA PHE A 93 -3.87 19.48 7.27
C PHE A 93 -5.32 19.40 7.77
N ASP A 94 -6.29 19.52 6.87
CA ASP A 94 -7.70 19.55 7.21
C ASP A 94 -8.24 18.14 7.54
N TYR A 95 -7.64 17.11 6.91
CA TYR A 95 -8.03 15.70 7.08
C TYR A 95 -6.95 14.83 7.74
N ASP A 96 -5.89 15.43 8.29
CA ASP A 96 -4.79 14.70 8.96
C ASP A 96 -4.28 13.53 8.10
N LEU A 97 -3.81 13.87 6.88
CA LEU A 97 -3.25 12.89 5.93
C LEU A 97 -1.73 12.94 5.95
N THR A 98 -1.09 11.79 5.85
CA THR A 98 0.37 11.64 5.84
C THR A 98 0.87 11.57 4.40
N PRO A 99 1.48 12.63 3.84
CA PRO A 99 2.01 12.61 2.48
C PRO A 99 3.29 11.81 2.36
N ASN A 100 3.54 11.31 1.13
CA ASN A 100 4.81 10.77 0.70
C ASN A 100 5.70 11.89 0.19
N ILE A 101 6.90 11.98 0.73
CA ILE A 101 7.99 12.84 0.27
C ILE A 101 8.96 12.00 -0.53
N PHE A 102 9.34 12.45 -1.73
CA PHE A 102 10.26 11.72 -2.61
C PHE A 102 11.31 12.61 -3.30
N ASP A 103 11.34 13.91 -2.96
CA ASP A 103 12.41 14.84 -3.32
C ASP A 103 12.41 16.04 -2.35
N VAL A 104 13.50 16.81 -2.38
CA VAL A 104 13.70 17.99 -1.52
C VAL A 104 12.74 19.12 -1.89
N GLU A 105 12.42 19.29 -3.16
CA GLU A 105 11.52 20.35 -3.65
C GLU A 105 10.12 20.14 -3.06
N ASN A 106 9.57 18.92 -3.18
CA ASN A 106 8.28 18.57 -2.61
C ASN A 106 8.27 18.71 -1.07
N ALA A 107 9.36 18.33 -0.41
CA ALA A 107 9.51 18.53 1.03
C ALA A 107 9.46 20.02 1.40
N SER A 108 10.18 20.88 0.66
CA SER A 108 10.21 22.33 0.89
C SER A 108 8.83 22.96 0.72
N GLU A 109 8.13 22.64 -0.35
CA GLU A 109 6.78 23.16 -0.61
C GLU A 109 5.80 22.80 0.52
N ILE A 110 5.80 21.55 0.99
CA ILE A 110 4.93 21.10 2.09
C ILE A 110 5.38 21.73 3.43
N SER A 111 6.68 21.86 3.67
CA SER A 111 7.22 22.53 4.84
C SER A 111 6.78 24.01 4.91
N GLU A 112 6.88 24.75 3.81
CA GLU A 112 6.41 26.15 3.73
C GLU A 112 4.92 26.27 4.05
N GLU A 113 4.08 25.37 3.53
CA GLU A 113 2.65 25.37 3.84
C GLU A 113 2.38 25.01 5.32
N ALA A 114 3.16 24.08 5.90
CA ALA A 114 3.07 23.72 7.31
C ALA A 114 3.41 24.92 8.22
N VAL A 115 4.51 25.62 7.92
CA VAL A 115 4.93 26.82 8.63
C VAL A 115 3.89 27.93 8.52
N LYS A 116 3.39 28.21 7.32
CA LYS A 116 2.33 29.19 7.06
C LYS A 116 1.06 28.91 7.88
N ARG A 117 0.73 27.64 8.09
CA ARG A 117 -0.42 27.22 8.90
C ARG A 117 -0.11 27.12 10.40
N GLY A 118 1.14 27.27 10.81
CA GLY A 118 1.58 27.07 12.20
C GLY A 118 1.36 25.65 12.71
N LYS A 119 1.46 24.66 11.81
CA LYS A 119 1.23 23.23 12.11
C LYS A 119 2.48 22.41 11.81
N THR A 120 2.58 21.25 12.46
CA THR A 120 3.53 20.19 12.10
C THR A 120 2.78 19.06 11.42
N LEU A 121 3.32 18.58 10.30
CA LEU A 121 2.75 17.50 9.52
C LEU A 121 3.65 16.27 9.58
N LYS A 122 3.07 15.12 9.92
CA LYS A 122 3.75 13.83 9.80
C LYS A 122 3.88 13.43 8.35
N VAL A 123 5.08 13.04 7.97
CA VAL A 123 5.39 12.64 6.59
C VAL A 123 6.13 11.31 6.55
N HIS A 124 5.98 10.57 5.46
CA HIS A 124 6.86 9.44 5.15
C HIS A 124 7.72 9.77 3.95
N VAL A 125 9.00 9.42 4.02
CA VAL A 125 9.93 9.59 2.91
C VAL A 125 10.03 8.28 2.14
N SER A 126 9.80 8.31 0.83
CA SER A 126 10.04 7.14 -0.02
C SER A 126 11.44 7.19 -0.62
N ILE A 127 12.11 6.04 -0.62
CA ILE A 127 13.41 5.83 -1.26
C ILE A 127 13.28 4.75 -2.34
N ASP A 128 13.98 4.94 -3.45
CA ASP A 128 14.04 3.96 -4.53
C ASP A 128 15.24 3.02 -4.32
N THR A 129 14.96 1.78 -3.99
CA THR A 129 15.97 0.74 -3.83
C THR A 129 16.18 -0.10 -5.10
N GLY A 130 15.41 0.21 -6.17
CA GLY A 130 15.53 -0.48 -7.46
C GLY A 130 14.23 -0.74 -8.21
N LEU A 131 13.10 -0.13 -7.81
CA LEU A 131 11.83 -0.20 -8.55
C LEU A 131 11.79 0.81 -9.73
N ALA A 132 12.56 1.91 -9.64
CA ALA A 132 12.62 2.99 -10.62
C ALA A 132 11.25 3.64 -10.92
N ARG A 133 10.51 3.99 -9.85
CA ARG A 133 9.17 4.61 -9.99
C ARG A 133 9.04 5.94 -9.28
N LEU A 134 9.05 5.94 -7.96
CA LEU A 134 8.98 7.11 -7.08
C LEU A 134 9.89 6.86 -5.88
N GLY A 135 10.51 7.92 -5.38
CA GLY A 135 11.38 7.86 -4.23
C GLY A 135 12.72 8.53 -4.52
N ILE A 136 13.42 8.91 -3.47
CA ILE A 136 14.78 9.42 -3.56
C ILE A 136 15.69 8.26 -4.00
N ASP A 137 16.41 8.42 -5.10
CA ASP A 137 17.37 7.42 -5.59
C ASP A 137 18.40 7.10 -4.50
N LEU A 138 18.59 5.83 -4.22
CA LEU A 138 19.57 5.40 -3.24
C LEU A 138 20.97 5.38 -3.85
N LYS A 139 21.72 6.44 -3.60
CA LYS A 139 23.09 6.71 -4.06
C LYS A 139 23.89 7.47 -3.00
N ASP A 140 25.12 7.79 -3.27
CA ASP A 140 25.93 8.66 -2.42
C ASP A 140 25.21 10.00 -2.20
N GLY A 141 25.14 10.43 -0.95
CA GLY A 141 24.43 11.65 -0.56
C GLY A 141 22.94 11.48 -0.20
N THR A 142 22.38 10.27 -0.30
CA THR A 142 20.96 10.03 0.04
C THR A 142 20.67 10.28 1.53
N LYS A 143 21.59 9.89 2.41
CA LYS A 143 21.47 10.12 3.84
C LYS A 143 21.35 11.62 4.13
N GLU A 144 22.22 12.43 3.56
CA GLU A 144 22.26 13.88 3.72
C GLU A 144 20.97 14.55 3.22
N ILE A 145 20.40 14.05 2.13
CA ILE A 145 19.10 14.51 1.63
C ILE A 145 17.99 14.21 2.65
N ILE A 146 17.99 13.02 3.22
CA ILE A 146 16.98 12.65 4.24
C ILE A 146 17.15 13.50 5.49
N GLU A 147 18.38 13.73 5.96
CA GLU A 147 18.67 14.61 7.10
C GLU A 147 18.21 16.04 6.83
N GLN A 148 18.45 16.56 5.63
CA GLN A 148 17.94 17.87 5.21
C GLN A 148 16.40 17.93 5.32
N ILE A 149 15.70 16.89 4.88
CA ILE A 149 14.24 16.82 4.98
C ILE A 149 13.79 16.76 6.46
N MET A 150 14.49 15.98 7.29
CA MET A 150 14.21 15.87 8.73
C MET A 150 14.38 17.18 9.47
N ASP A 151 15.26 18.06 9.00
CA ASP A 151 15.54 19.36 9.62
C ASP A 151 14.61 20.49 9.08
N MET A 152 13.71 20.20 8.13
CA MET A 152 12.76 21.18 7.60
C MET A 152 11.69 21.52 8.64
N PRO A 153 11.43 22.83 8.90
CA PRO A 153 10.44 23.24 9.87
C PRO A 153 9.03 22.80 9.45
N GLY A 154 8.21 22.41 10.45
CA GLY A 154 6.84 21.97 10.19
C GLY A 154 6.70 20.56 9.61
N LEU A 155 7.79 19.81 9.42
CA LEU A 155 7.76 18.41 9.05
C LEU A 155 8.23 17.51 10.20
N GLU A 156 7.55 16.38 10.38
CA GLU A 156 7.96 15.27 11.24
C GLU A 156 8.10 14.02 10.38
N VAL A 157 9.33 13.61 10.08
CA VAL A 157 9.59 12.38 9.33
C VAL A 157 9.31 11.18 10.24
N GLU A 158 8.07 10.70 10.23
CA GLU A 158 7.61 9.54 11.02
C GLU A 158 8.10 8.23 10.43
N GLY A 159 8.19 8.13 9.10
CA GLY A 159 8.56 6.89 8.44
C GLY A 159 9.42 7.04 7.20
N ILE A 160 10.14 5.97 6.89
CA ILE A 160 10.86 5.80 5.62
C ILE A 160 10.41 4.49 4.99
N PHE A 161 10.14 4.51 3.68
CA PHE A 161 9.71 3.31 2.99
C PHE A 161 10.29 3.17 1.58
N SER A 162 10.30 1.93 1.12
CA SER A 162 10.58 1.58 -0.26
C SER A 162 9.54 0.58 -0.78
N MET A 163 9.72 0.13 -1.99
CA MET A 163 8.90 -0.91 -2.58
C MET A 163 9.76 -1.87 -3.40
N PHE A 164 9.50 -3.16 -3.27
CA PHE A 164 10.16 -4.15 -4.10
C PHE A 164 9.78 -4.01 -5.58
N ALA A 165 10.76 -4.17 -6.45
CA ALA A 165 10.54 -4.21 -7.89
C ALA A 165 9.69 -5.44 -8.29
N ASN A 166 9.98 -6.58 -7.67
CA ASN A 166 9.19 -7.79 -7.81
C ASN A 166 9.33 -8.67 -6.56
N SER A 167 8.31 -8.65 -5.70
CA SER A 167 8.22 -9.53 -4.53
C SER A 167 7.45 -10.82 -4.80
N ARG A 168 6.81 -10.92 -5.96
CA ARG A 168 6.09 -12.12 -6.39
C ARG A 168 7.08 -13.13 -6.94
N VAL A 169 7.46 -14.07 -6.10
CA VAL A 169 8.35 -15.17 -6.52
C VAL A 169 7.64 -16.00 -7.59
N ARG A 170 8.28 -16.15 -8.74
CA ARG A 170 7.76 -16.92 -9.88
C ARG A 170 8.33 -18.32 -9.84
N SER A 171 7.51 -19.31 -10.19
CA SER A 171 7.97 -20.69 -10.31
C SER A 171 9.07 -20.80 -11.38
N GLY A 172 10.18 -21.41 -11.01
CA GLY A 172 11.37 -21.53 -11.86
C GLY A 172 12.33 -20.33 -11.81
N PHE A 173 12.03 -19.28 -11.05
CA PHE A 173 12.87 -18.07 -10.88
C PHE A 173 13.09 -17.73 -9.39
N GLU A 174 12.85 -18.68 -8.50
CA GLU A 174 12.81 -18.46 -7.04
C GLU A 174 14.09 -17.81 -6.52
N ASP A 175 15.26 -18.29 -6.95
CA ASP A 175 16.54 -17.76 -6.51
C ASP A 175 16.77 -16.31 -6.98
N ILE A 176 16.43 -16.00 -8.22
CA ILE A 176 16.61 -14.67 -8.81
C ILE A 176 15.70 -13.66 -8.12
N ASP A 177 14.39 -13.98 -8.03
CA ASP A 177 13.40 -13.09 -7.43
C ASP A 177 13.71 -12.87 -5.94
N THR A 178 14.11 -13.92 -5.21
CA THR A 178 14.53 -13.82 -3.81
C THR A 178 15.77 -12.93 -3.65
N GLN A 179 16.82 -13.14 -4.46
CA GLN A 179 18.04 -12.33 -4.38
C GLN A 179 17.78 -10.86 -4.68
N MET A 180 16.89 -10.54 -5.64
CA MET A 180 16.49 -9.15 -5.91
C MET A 180 15.84 -8.50 -4.69
N CYS A 181 14.90 -9.20 -4.04
CA CYS A 181 14.25 -8.71 -2.83
C CYS A 181 15.25 -8.49 -1.69
N ILE A 182 16.14 -9.46 -1.46
CA ILE A 182 17.14 -9.35 -0.39
C ILE A 182 18.07 -8.16 -0.63
N LYS A 183 18.59 -7.96 -1.84
CA LYS A 183 19.44 -6.80 -2.17
C LYS A 183 18.73 -5.46 -1.95
N GLN A 184 17.45 -5.35 -2.30
CA GLN A 184 16.68 -4.13 -2.02
C GLN A 184 16.47 -3.91 -0.52
N PHE A 185 16.21 -4.98 0.23
CA PHE A 185 16.06 -4.93 1.67
C PHE A 185 17.37 -4.55 2.39
N GLU A 186 18.51 -5.12 1.99
CA GLU A 186 19.83 -4.78 2.54
C GLU A 186 20.12 -3.28 2.41
N LYS A 187 19.82 -2.68 1.26
CA LYS A 187 19.95 -1.22 1.07
C LYS A 187 19.12 -0.41 2.06
N MET A 188 17.90 -0.87 2.40
CA MET A 188 17.07 -0.23 3.43
C MET A 188 17.70 -0.33 4.81
N VAL A 189 18.23 -1.50 5.14
CA VAL A 189 18.90 -1.75 6.44
C VAL A 189 20.16 -0.90 6.55
N ASP A 190 20.95 -0.83 5.50
CA ASP A 190 22.19 -0.02 5.48
C ASP A 190 21.89 1.47 5.71
N LEU A 191 20.88 2.01 5.02
CA LEU A 191 20.46 3.39 5.22
C LEU A 191 19.96 3.64 6.65
N ARG A 192 19.16 2.72 7.19
CA ARG A 192 18.71 2.78 8.58
C ARG A 192 19.89 2.85 9.54
N ASN A 193 20.86 1.94 9.39
CA ASN A 193 22.04 1.89 10.24
C ASN A 193 22.88 3.18 10.15
N GLN A 194 23.00 3.78 8.95
CA GLN A 194 23.70 5.05 8.78
C GLN A 194 23.02 6.19 9.52
N LEU A 195 21.69 6.34 9.40
CA LEU A 195 20.92 7.37 10.09
C LEU A 195 20.97 7.18 11.62
N GLU A 196 20.76 5.95 12.11
CA GLU A 196 20.80 5.64 13.54
C GLU A 196 22.17 5.91 14.16
N LYS A 197 23.28 5.65 13.42
CA LYS A 197 24.65 5.96 13.88
C LYS A 197 24.84 7.45 14.14
N ASP A 198 24.18 8.31 13.37
CA ASP A 198 24.24 9.78 13.54
C ASP A 198 23.14 10.29 14.48
N GLY A 199 22.48 9.38 15.21
CA GLY A 199 21.44 9.71 16.19
C GLY A 199 20.08 10.08 15.58
N ARG A 200 19.92 9.94 14.27
CA ARG A 200 18.66 10.19 13.58
C ARG A 200 17.76 8.95 13.68
N LYS A 201 16.71 9.04 14.48
CA LYS A 201 15.77 7.93 14.71
C LYS A 201 14.49 8.14 13.94
N ILE A 202 14.11 7.14 13.14
CA ILE A 202 12.84 7.07 12.41
C ILE A 202 12.02 5.94 13.04
N SER A 203 10.77 6.24 13.38
CA SER A 203 9.91 5.33 14.14
C SER A 203 9.29 4.22 13.31
N CYS A 204 9.25 4.36 11.98
CA CYS A 204 8.56 3.40 11.10
C CYS A 204 9.33 3.15 9.80
N TRP A 205 9.90 1.97 9.66
CA TRP A 205 10.52 1.51 8.42
C TRP A 205 9.67 0.44 7.77
N HIS A 206 9.41 0.55 6.46
CA HIS A 206 8.59 -0.43 5.77
C HIS A 206 8.94 -0.60 4.29
N ILE A 207 9.03 -1.84 3.83
CA ILE A 207 9.27 -2.18 2.43
C ILE A 207 8.33 -3.28 1.94
N ALA A 208 7.95 -4.23 2.80
CA ALA A 208 7.21 -5.40 2.41
C ALA A 208 5.79 -5.08 1.96
N ASP A 209 5.44 -5.55 0.78
CA ASP A 209 4.09 -5.69 0.26
C ASP A 209 3.47 -7.04 0.67
N SER A 210 2.32 -7.38 0.10
CA SER A 210 1.61 -8.64 0.43
C SER A 210 2.47 -9.89 0.22
N ALA A 211 3.19 -9.98 -0.89
CA ALA A 211 4.00 -11.16 -1.18
C ALA A 211 5.23 -11.22 -0.27
N ALA A 212 5.96 -10.12 -0.16
CA ALA A 212 7.15 -10.05 0.68
C ALA A 212 6.83 -10.28 2.18
N ALA A 213 5.72 -9.78 2.67
CA ALA A 213 5.30 -9.97 4.06
C ALA A 213 5.13 -11.44 4.42
N MET A 214 4.70 -12.27 3.48
CA MET A 214 4.46 -13.70 3.70
C MET A 214 5.66 -14.58 3.33
N LEU A 215 6.38 -14.23 2.25
CA LEU A 215 7.49 -15.05 1.75
C LEU A 215 8.84 -14.70 2.38
N PHE A 216 9.02 -13.44 2.80
CA PHE A 216 10.29 -12.93 3.33
C PHE A 216 10.09 -12.26 4.69
N PRO A 217 9.85 -13.02 5.79
CA PRO A 217 9.54 -12.46 7.11
C PRO A 217 10.58 -11.46 7.63
N GLN A 218 11.85 -11.57 7.19
CA GLN A 218 12.92 -10.64 7.56
C GLN A 218 12.68 -9.21 7.04
N THR A 219 11.86 -9.05 5.98
CA THR A 219 11.59 -7.76 5.35
C THR A 219 10.42 -6.99 5.96
N GLN A 220 9.71 -7.57 6.94
CA GLN A 220 8.52 -6.98 7.53
C GLN A 220 8.81 -5.65 8.24
N MET A 221 10.03 -5.48 8.79
CA MET A 221 10.45 -4.28 9.53
C MET A 221 9.41 -3.85 10.59
N ASP A 222 9.04 -2.56 10.64
CA ASP A 222 8.09 -2.03 11.63
C ASP A 222 6.64 -2.11 11.13
N MET A 223 6.43 -2.17 9.80
CA MET A 223 5.09 -2.20 9.18
C MET A 223 5.12 -2.89 7.82
N VAL A 224 4.03 -3.59 7.48
CA VAL A 224 3.80 -4.17 6.15
C VAL A 224 2.63 -3.48 5.46
N ARG A 225 2.67 -3.42 4.12
CA ARG A 225 1.62 -2.81 3.31
C ARG A 225 0.87 -3.86 2.50
N ILE A 226 -0.30 -4.22 2.98
CA ILE A 226 -1.10 -5.28 2.41
C ILE A 226 -2.20 -4.68 1.51
N GLY A 227 -2.29 -5.17 0.29
CA GLY A 227 -3.26 -4.70 -0.71
C GLY A 227 -4.17 -5.82 -1.19
N SER A 228 -3.94 -6.31 -2.40
CA SER A 228 -4.83 -7.23 -3.10
C SER A 228 -5.15 -8.53 -2.37
N SER A 229 -4.27 -9.02 -1.50
CA SER A 229 -4.55 -10.22 -0.70
C SER A 229 -5.61 -10.01 0.38
N LEU A 230 -5.85 -8.77 0.83
CA LEU A 230 -7.02 -8.46 1.69
C LEU A 230 -8.33 -8.86 1.01
N PHE A 231 -8.37 -8.76 -0.32
CA PHE A 231 -9.54 -9.00 -1.16
C PHE A 231 -9.55 -10.39 -1.81
N GLY A 232 -8.62 -11.25 -1.40
CA GLY A 232 -8.58 -12.63 -1.86
C GLY A 232 -7.77 -12.87 -3.14
N ALA A 233 -7.04 -11.86 -3.64
CA ALA A 233 -6.18 -12.07 -4.79
C ALA A 233 -4.98 -12.94 -4.42
N TRP A 234 -4.76 -13.98 -5.23
CA TRP A 234 -3.56 -14.82 -5.16
C TRP A 234 -2.34 -14.04 -5.65
N ILE A 235 -1.26 -14.03 -4.89
CA ILE A 235 -0.15 -13.10 -5.12
C ILE A 235 1.13 -13.76 -5.61
N THR A 236 1.26 -15.07 -5.52
CA THR A 236 2.45 -15.81 -5.94
C THR A 236 2.14 -17.29 -6.16
N ASP A 237 2.90 -17.92 -7.05
CA ASP A 237 2.73 -19.34 -7.38
C ASP A 237 3.39 -20.28 -6.33
N VAL A 238 4.23 -19.71 -5.44
CA VAL A 238 5.02 -20.49 -4.46
C VAL A 238 4.47 -20.42 -3.04
N MET A 239 3.22 -19.97 -2.85
CA MET A 239 2.58 -20.01 -1.54
C MET A 239 2.39 -21.44 -1.03
N PRO A 240 2.54 -21.70 0.29
CA PRO A 240 2.20 -22.98 0.88
C PRO A 240 0.78 -23.44 0.50
N LYS A 241 0.61 -24.72 0.20
CA LYS A 241 -0.67 -25.28 -0.29
C LYS A 241 -1.83 -25.22 0.72
N ASP A 242 -1.50 -25.09 1.99
CA ASP A 242 -2.45 -24.95 3.11
C ASP A 242 -2.91 -23.50 3.35
N VAL A 243 -2.30 -22.54 2.65
CA VAL A 243 -2.72 -21.13 2.68
C VAL A 243 -3.74 -20.88 1.58
N SER A 244 -4.86 -20.30 1.94
CA SER A 244 -5.89 -19.90 0.98
C SER A 244 -6.42 -18.50 1.30
N PHE A 245 -6.70 -17.75 0.25
CA PHE A 245 -7.40 -16.48 0.33
C PHE A 245 -8.78 -16.62 -0.30
N ARG A 246 -9.78 -16.04 0.35
CA ARG A 246 -11.16 -16.05 -0.13
C ARG A 246 -11.40 -14.82 -1.00
N PRO A 247 -11.80 -14.95 -2.29
CA PRO A 247 -12.26 -13.82 -3.07
C PRO A 247 -13.41 -13.10 -2.36
N ALA A 248 -13.26 -11.78 -2.14
CA ALA A 248 -14.23 -10.99 -1.42
C ALA A 248 -15.27 -10.33 -2.33
N MET A 249 -15.11 -10.40 -3.65
CA MET A 249 -16.01 -9.78 -4.61
C MET A 249 -16.64 -10.82 -5.52
N SER A 250 -17.93 -10.67 -5.77
CA SER A 250 -18.65 -11.36 -6.85
C SER A 250 -19.42 -10.35 -7.69
N VAL A 251 -19.44 -10.60 -9.01
CA VAL A 251 -20.18 -9.78 -9.97
C VAL A 251 -21.36 -10.57 -10.48
N HIS A 252 -22.55 -9.98 -10.38
CA HIS A 252 -23.82 -10.60 -10.74
C HIS A 252 -24.48 -9.83 -11.87
N SER A 253 -25.11 -10.57 -12.77
CA SER A 253 -25.92 -9.97 -13.85
C SER A 253 -27.10 -10.88 -14.17
N ARG A 254 -28.20 -10.26 -14.63
CA ARG A 254 -29.37 -10.97 -15.15
C ARG A 254 -29.28 -11.05 -16.67
N LEU A 255 -29.45 -12.24 -17.21
CA LEU A 255 -29.54 -12.42 -18.65
C LEU A 255 -30.82 -11.75 -19.17
N ALA A 256 -30.65 -10.80 -20.08
CA ALA A 256 -31.77 -10.12 -20.70
C ALA A 256 -32.46 -11.00 -21.75
N CYS A 257 -31.69 -11.83 -22.44
CA CYS A 257 -32.19 -12.74 -23.49
C CYS A 257 -31.19 -13.89 -23.72
N VAL A 258 -31.72 -15.08 -23.93
CA VAL A 258 -30.97 -16.25 -24.42
C VAL A 258 -31.55 -16.65 -25.76
N ARG A 259 -30.75 -16.65 -26.81
CA ARG A 259 -31.15 -17.08 -28.15
C ARG A 259 -30.25 -18.23 -28.62
N PRO A 260 -30.80 -19.29 -29.23
CA PRO A 260 -29.99 -20.27 -29.92
C PRO A 260 -29.18 -19.59 -31.04
N SER A 261 -27.86 -19.81 -31.05
CA SER A 261 -27.03 -19.33 -32.16
C SER A 261 -27.08 -20.31 -33.31
N PRO A 262 -27.47 -19.91 -34.52
CA PRO A 262 -27.40 -20.76 -35.71
C PRO A 262 -25.96 -20.97 -36.20
N ILE A 263 -25.00 -20.22 -35.64
CA ILE A 263 -23.60 -20.25 -36.04
C ILE A 263 -22.81 -21.02 -34.98
N ARG A 264 -22.41 -22.25 -35.25
CA ARG A 264 -21.49 -23.01 -34.43
C ARG A 264 -20.10 -22.38 -34.57
N GLY A 265 -19.53 -21.82 -33.50
CA GLY A 265 -18.10 -21.55 -33.35
C GLY A 265 -17.62 -20.11 -33.38
N SER A 266 -18.46 -19.05 -33.48
CA SER A 266 -17.96 -17.68 -33.64
C SER A 266 -18.14 -16.73 -32.43
N PHE A 267 -18.76 -17.13 -31.32
CA PHE A 267 -19.02 -16.26 -30.18
C PHE A 267 -18.55 -16.77 -28.81
N THR A 268 -17.73 -17.80 -28.77
CA THR A 268 -17.16 -18.32 -27.50
C THR A 268 -16.03 -17.48 -26.94
N SER A 269 -15.49 -16.50 -27.68
CA SER A 269 -14.34 -15.73 -27.26
C SER A 269 -14.68 -14.55 -26.32
N LEU A 270 -15.93 -14.08 -26.29
CA LEU A 270 -16.34 -12.97 -25.43
C LEU A 270 -16.88 -13.39 -24.04
N MET A 271 -17.27 -14.65 -23.87
CA MET A 271 -17.71 -15.15 -22.57
C MET A 271 -16.59 -15.76 -21.72
N SER A 272 -15.42 -16.05 -22.29
CA SER A 272 -14.26 -16.56 -21.54
C SER A 272 -13.51 -15.49 -20.74
N ILE A 273 -13.94 -14.23 -20.80
CA ILE A 273 -13.34 -13.13 -20.06
C ILE A 273 -14.10 -12.85 -18.72
N MET A 274 -15.21 -13.52 -18.49
CA MET A 274 -16.10 -13.27 -17.34
C MET A 274 -16.34 -14.51 -16.45
N THR A 275 -15.51 -15.53 -16.53
CA THR A 275 -15.53 -16.66 -15.56
C THR A 275 -14.21 -16.76 -14.81
#